data_235162c379e9134e534fe6447c8efdcf
#
_entry.id   235162c379e9134e534fe6447c8efdcf
#
_cell.length_a   1.000
_cell.length_b   1.000
_cell.length_c   1.000
_cell.angle_alpha   90.00
_cell.angle_beta   90.00
_cell.angle_gamma   90.00
#
_symmetry.space_group_name_H-M   'P 1'
#
loop_
_entity.id
_entity.type
_entity.pdbx_description
1 polymer ?
#
loop_
_entity_poly.entity_id
_entity_poly.type
_entity_poly.pdbx_seq_one_letter_code
_entity_poly.pdbx_strand_id
1 'polypeptide(L)'
;NDVKNVVLILKDIQNIDIAAAEKLVSIQQNFYESSASFVICELQKPVEDFLDKNELLELMNVTPSESEAWDIVQMEEVEREFLGGEDGL
;
A
#
# COMPACT_ATOMS: atom_id res chain seq x y z
N ASN A 1 -2.72 20.22 6.55
CA ASN A 1 -2.44 19.08 6.59
C ASN A 1 -2.40 18.32 5.38
N ASP A 2 -1.25 18.09 4.85
CA ASP A 2 -1.11 17.43 3.64
C ASP A 2 -1.08 15.94 3.84
N VAL A 3 -1.98 15.27 3.19
CA VAL A 3 -1.96 13.83 3.15
C VAL A 3 -1.04 13.44 2.02
N LYS A 4 0.00 12.69 2.31
CA LYS A 4 0.93 12.27 1.29
C LYS A 4 0.76 10.79 1.02
N ASN A 5 0.27 10.50 -0.17
CA ASN A 5 0.10 9.13 -0.59
C ASN A 5 1.37 8.64 -1.27
N VAL A 6 1.66 7.37 -1.14
CA VAL A 6 2.86 6.78 -1.72
C VAL A 6 2.51 5.53 -2.51
N VAL A 7 3.06 5.44 -3.69
CA VAL A 7 3.04 4.21 -4.48
C VAL A 7 4.48 3.73 -4.57
N LEU A 8 4.72 2.55 -4.04
CA LEU A 8 6.06 1.97 -4.01
C LEU A 8 6.19 0.93 -5.12
N ILE A 9 7.11 1.15 -6.02
CA ILE A 9 7.32 0.27 -7.16
C ILE A 9 8.51 -0.63 -6.88
N LEU A 10 8.29 -1.92 -6.81
CA LEU A 10 9.32 -2.88 -6.45
C LEU A 10 9.78 -3.76 -7.61
N LYS A 11 9.66 -3.26 -8.82
CA LYS A 11 9.95 -4.06 -10.01
C LYS A 11 11.40 -4.52 -10.09
N ASP A 12 12.30 -3.81 -9.41
CA ASP A 12 13.72 -4.18 -9.45
C ASP A 12 14.18 -4.97 -8.24
N ILE A 13 13.28 -5.28 -7.34
CA ILE A 13 13.61 -6.03 -6.12
C ILE A 13 13.35 -7.52 -6.39
N GLN A 14 14.38 -8.32 -6.32
CA GLN A 14 14.27 -9.74 -6.64
C GLN A 14 14.02 -10.62 -5.45
N ASN A 15 14.36 -10.16 -4.26
CA ASN A 15 14.04 -10.91 -3.06
C ASN A 15 13.95 -9.95 -1.87
N ILE A 16 13.34 -10.40 -0.80
CA ILE A 16 13.09 -9.60 0.37
C ILE A 16 13.15 -10.52 1.57
N ASP A 17 13.64 -10.05 2.69
CA ASP A 17 13.68 -10.87 3.90
C ASP A 17 12.50 -10.50 4.80
N ILE A 18 12.34 -11.29 5.86
CA ILE A 18 11.20 -11.13 6.74
C ILE A 18 11.22 -9.78 7.47
N ALA A 19 12.40 -9.31 7.84
CA ALA A 19 12.50 -8.02 8.53
C ALA A 19 12.05 -6.87 7.64
N ALA A 20 12.44 -6.89 6.37
CA ALA A 20 12.02 -5.87 5.42
C ALA A 20 10.52 -5.97 5.15
N ALA A 21 10.02 -7.19 5.05
CA ALA A 21 8.60 -7.40 4.78
C ALA A 21 7.76 -6.89 5.96
N GLU A 22 8.18 -7.15 7.17
CA GLU A 22 7.46 -6.67 8.34
C GLU A 22 7.50 -5.16 8.44
N LYS A 23 8.60 -4.56 7.99
CA LYS A 23 8.70 -3.12 7.96
C LYS A 23 7.70 -2.51 6.98
N LEU A 24 7.50 -3.15 5.84
CA LEU A 24 6.50 -2.69 4.88
C LEU A 24 5.10 -2.74 5.48
N VAL A 25 4.80 -3.78 6.23
CA VAL A 25 3.50 -3.88 6.90
C VAL A 25 3.34 -2.75 7.92
N SER A 26 4.39 -2.45 8.68
CA SER A 26 4.36 -1.34 9.62
C SER A 26 4.14 -0.01 8.94
N ILE A 27 4.79 0.21 7.80
CA ILE A 27 4.61 1.44 7.03
C ILE A 27 3.18 1.54 6.55
N GLN A 28 2.62 0.44 6.05
CA GLN A 28 1.23 0.39 5.60
C GLN A 28 0.30 0.81 6.73
N GLN A 29 0.53 0.28 7.92
CA GLN A 29 -0.27 0.58 9.09
C GLN A 29 -0.18 2.05 9.47
N ASN A 30 1.02 2.61 9.45
CA ASN A 30 1.24 4.00 9.78
C ASN A 30 0.53 4.93 8.80
N PHE A 31 0.56 4.61 7.52
CA PHE A 31 -0.14 5.39 6.51
C PHE A 31 -1.64 5.32 6.72
N TYR A 32 -2.14 4.14 7.02
CA TYR A 32 -3.55 3.94 7.27
C TYR A 32 -4.01 4.81 8.46
N GLU A 33 -3.24 4.81 9.53
CA GLU A 33 -3.57 5.58 10.72
C GLU A 33 -3.49 7.07 10.49
N SER A 34 -2.71 7.50 9.51
CA SER A 34 -2.59 8.90 9.15
C SER A 34 -3.57 9.32 8.07
N SER A 35 -4.47 8.45 7.70
CA SER A 35 -5.45 8.69 6.64
C SER A 35 -4.76 8.96 5.30
N ALA A 36 -3.67 8.25 5.06
CA ALA A 36 -2.95 8.33 3.79
C ALA A 36 -2.93 6.95 3.15
N SER A 37 -2.64 6.91 1.87
CA SER A 37 -2.61 5.67 1.11
C SER A 37 -1.18 5.24 0.83
N PHE A 38 -0.93 3.95 0.98
CA PHE A 38 0.36 3.35 0.68
C PHE A 38 0.08 2.09 -0.11
N VAL A 39 0.49 2.06 -1.37
CA VAL A 39 0.22 0.94 -2.25
C VAL A 39 1.52 0.46 -2.85
N ILE A 40 1.71 -0.83 -2.90
CA ILE A 40 2.91 -1.45 -3.47
C ILE A 40 2.51 -2.07 -4.80
N CYS A 41 3.33 -1.90 -5.81
CA CYS A 41 3.01 -2.46 -7.12
C CYS A 41 4.23 -3.05 -7.79
N GLU A 42 3.97 -3.84 -8.80
CA GLU A 42 4.98 -4.43 -9.66
C GLU A 42 5.94 -5.32 -8.88
N LEU A 43 5.40 -6.12 -7.99
CA LEU A 43 6.20 -7.11 -7.29
C LEU A 43 6.68 -8.18 -8.24
N GLN A 44 7.92 -8.57 -8.12
CA GLN A 44 8.40 -9.73 -8.85
C GLN A 44 7.85 -11.00 -8.19
N LYS A 45 7.71 -12.04 -8.99
CA LYS A 45 7.09 -13.29 -8.52
C LYS A 45 7.73 -13.84 -7.25
N PRO A 46 9.07 -13.88 -7.13
CA PRO A 46 9.66 -14.43 -5.91
C PRO A 46 9.31 -13.61 -4.66
N VAL A 47 9.19 -12.29 -4.81
CA VAL A 47 8.84 -11.42 -3.70
C VAL A 47 7.38 -11.63 -3.32
N GLU A 48 6.52 -11.70 -4.32
CA GLU A 48 5.10 -11.92 -4.08
C GLU A 48 4.88 -13.26 -3.39
N ASP A 49 5.55 -14.31 -3.86
CA ASP A 49 5.42 -15.64 -3.28
C ASP A 49 5.91 -15.67 -1.84
N PHE A 50 7.00 -14.96 -1.56
CA PHE A 50 7.53 -14.89 -0.21
C PHE A 50 6.52 -14.23 0.74
N LEU A 51 5.94 -13.13 0.31
CA LEU A 51 4.96 -12.41 1.12
C LEU A 51 3.71 -13.23 1.33
N ASP A 52 3.27 -13.92 0.30
CA ASP A 52 2.08 -14.75 0.38
C ASP A 52 2.31 -15.93 1.32
N LYS A 53 3.46 -16.57 1.19
CA LYS A 53 3.81 -17.71 2.03
C LYS A 53 3.87 -17.35 3.51
N ASN A 54 4.28 -16.13 3.81
CA ASN A 54 4.39 -15.67 5.18
C ASN A 54 3.14 -14.93 5.65
N GLU A 55 2.09 -14.95 4.85
CA GLU A 55 0.79 -14.36 5.18
C GLU A 55 0.88 -12.85 5.40
N LEU A 56 1.83 -12.21 4.74
CA LEU A 56 2.00 -10.77 4.83
C LEU A 56 1.36 -10.03 3.67
N LEU A 57 1.14 -10.73 2.56
CA LEU A 57 0.61 -10.10 1.35
C LEU A 57 -0.77 -9.52 1.60
N GLU A 58 -1.60 -10.22 2.35
CA GLU A 58 -2.96 -9.77 2.61
C GLU A 58 -3.02 -8.57 3.56
N LEU A 59 -1.91 -8.25 4.21
CA LEU A 59 -1.84 -7.09 5.11
C LEU A 59 -1.42 -5.83 4.37
N MET A 60 -1.19 -5.93 3.07
CA MET A 60 -0.69 -4.82 2.27
C MET A 60 -1.59 -4.57 1.09
N ASN A 61 -1.61 -3.35 0.60
CA ASN A 61 -2.28 -3.03 -0.66
C ASN A 61 -1.29 -3.26 -1.78
N VAL A 62 -1.52 -4.28 -2.58
CA VAL A 62 -0.61 -4.64 -3.66
C VAL A 62 -1.38 -4.71 -4.97
N THR A 63 -0.83 -4.12 -6.01
CA THR A 63 -1.43 -4.21 -7.35
C THR A 63 -0.39 -4.70 -8.35
N PRO A 64 -0.82 -5.22 -9.49
CA PRO A 64 0.11 -5.66 -10.51
C PRO A 64 0.86 -4.50 -11.18
N SER A 65 0.22 -3.35 -11.32
CA SER A 65 0.80 -2.24 -12.06
C SER A 65 0.69 -0.93 -11.29
N GLU A 66 1.52 0.01 -11.68
CA GLU A 66 1.51 1.35 -11.09
C GLU A 66 0.18 2.06 -11.37
N SER A 67 -0.35 1.90 -12.55
CA SER A 67 -1.62 2.51 -12.96
C SER A 67 -2.72 2.08 -12.01
N GLU A 68 -2.80 0.80 -11.69
CA GLU A 68 -3.80 0.29 -10.76
C GLU A 68 -3.54 0.79 -9.34
N ALA A 69 -2.29 0.98 -8.97
CA ALA A 69 -1.96 1.50 -7.66
C ALA A 69 -2.49 2.92 -7.49
N TRP A 70 -2.33 3.74 -8.51
CA TRP A 70 -2.85 5.11 -8.45
C TRP A 70 -4.38 5.14 -8.47
N ASP A 71 -5.01 4.18 -9.12
CA ASP A 71 -6.47 4.05 -9.08
C ASP A 71 -6.94 3.79 -7.66
N ILE A 72 -6.23 2.93 -6.92
CA ILE A 72 -6.56 2.66 -5.52
C ILE A 72 -6.38 3.92 -4.68
N VAL A 73 -5.29 4.66 -4.89
CA VAL A 73 -5.04 5.88 -4.16
C VAL A 73 -6.18 6.88 -4.38
N GLN A 74 -6.61 7.03 -5.63
CA GLN A 74 -7.70 7.93 -5.94
C GLN A 74 -9.00 7.49 -5.30
N MET A 75 -9.28 6.22 -5.33
CA MET A 75 -10.50 5.70 -4.72
C MET A 75 -10.49 5.92 -3.22
N GLU A 76 -9.37 5.71 -2.58
CA GLU A 76 -9.28 5.91 -1.15
C GLU A 76 -9.39 7.39 -0.78
N GLU A 77 -8.86 8.26 -1.61
CA GLU A 77 -9.00 9.70 -1.37
C GLU A 77 -10.44 10.14 -1.49
N VAL A 78 -11.14 9.64 -2.47
CA VAL A 78 -12.55 9.96 -2.66
C VAL A 78 -13.35 9.46 -1.46
N GLU A 79 -13.07 8.26 -1.01
CA GLU A 79 -13.76 7.71 0.15
C GLU A 79 -13.51 8.53 1.39
N ARG A 80 -12.28 8.97 1.59
CA ARG A 80 -11.96 9.78 2.75
C ARG A 80 -12.64 11.13 2.70
N GLU A 81 -12.68 11.75 1.52
CA GLU A 81 -13.35 13.02 1.35
C GLU A 81 -14.85 12.88 1.60
N PHE A 82 -15.42 11.84 1.05
CA PHE A 82 -16.84 11.61 1.18
C PHE A 82 -17.22 11.40 2.65
N LEU A 83 -16.48 10.53 3.35
CA LEU A 83 -16.78 10.21 4.73
C LEU A 83 -16.34 11.32 5.67
N GLY A 84 -15.18 11.87 5.45
CA GLY A 84 -14.65 12.92 6.30
C GLY A 84 -15.39 14.23 6.11
N GLY A 85 -15.77 14.52 4.89
CA GLY A 85 -16.51 15.74 4.61
C GLY A 85 -17.84 15.77 5.29
N GLU A 86 -18.45 14.61 5.42
CA GLU A 86 -19.71 14.54 6.12
C GLU A 86 -19.58 14.84 7.58
N ASP A 87 -18.47 14.49 8.16
CA ASP A 87 -18.24 14.80 9.54
C ASP A 87 -18.16 16.29 9.77
N GLY A 88 -17.79 17.02 8.77
CA GLY A 88 -17.73 18.46 8.87
C GLY A 88 -19.08 19.11 8.93
N LEU A 89 -20.05 18.35 8.63
CA LEU A 89 -21.38 18.87 8.68
C LEU A 89 -21.88 18.90 10.13
#